data_8db491cc6bbec80cdc34c0de20a06f7d
#
_entry.id   8db491cc6bbec80cdc34c0de20a06f7d
#
_cell.length_a   1.000
_cell.length_b   1.000
_cell.length_c   1.000
_cell.angle_alpha   90.00
_cell.angle_beta   90.00
_cell.angle_gamma   90.00
#
_symmetry.space_group_name_H-M   'P 1'
#
loop_
_entity.id
_entity.type
_entity.pdbx_description
1 polymer ?
#
loop_
_entity_poly.entity_id
_entity_poly.type
_entity_poly.pdbx_seq_one_letter_code
_entity_poly.pdbx_strand_id
1 'polypeptide(L)'
;MRRRHLLAGLASAGVLGGAGAVATGAVPGGLGGDSVDAEPIAPTTLDTVDAPGSRSGEVTLPAAGEPTFVDFFATWCDPCVDQMPALAEANDRVGDRVTFVSVTTEDVGGSVTEAAVREWWIDNDGDWLVAADVTAELAAKLGMGALPTAVALDAAGRIRWSDSGVHSADELVDGIETALD
;
A
#
# COMPACT_ATOMS: atom_id res chain seq x y z
N MET A 1 14.60 -42.40 42.64
CA MET A 1 14.67 -41.71 43.94
C MET A 1 13.87 -40.43 43.77
N ARG A 2 12.56 -40.42 44.12
CA ARG A 2 11.93 -40.05 45.38
C ARG A 2 12.43 -38.68 45.90
N ARG A 3 11.58 -37.64 45.86
CA ARG A 3 10.76 -36.98 46.92
C ARG A 3 10.12 -35.73 46.31
N ARG A 4 8.83 -35.50 46.10
CA ARG A 4 7.66 -35.30 46.98
C ARG A 4 7.95 -34.39 48.21
N HIS A 5 7.32 -33.19 48.18
CA HIS A 5 6.63 -32.46 49.28
C HIS A 5 5.88 -31.29 48.64
N LEU A 6 4.65 -31.17 48.53
CA LEU A 6 3.45 -30.96 49.34
C LEU A 6 3.62 -29.94 50.50
N LEU A 7 2.74 -28.96 50.49
CA LEU A 7 1.85 -28.34 51.47
C LEU A 7 1.68 -26.85 51.19
N ALA A 8 0.45 -26.41 50.82
CA ALA A 8 -0.70 -26.00 51.60
C ALA A 8 -0.46 -24.64 52.30
N GLY A 9 -1.15 -23.62 51.93
CA GLY A 9 -2.50 -23.22 52.22
C GLY A 9 -2.47 -21.98 53.11
N LEU A 10 -3.26 -20.98 52.81
CA LEU A 10 -4.10 -20.26 53.79
C LEU A 10 -4.98 -19.23 53.07
N ALA A 11 -6.24 -19.41 53.25
CA ALA A 11 -7.31 -18.49 52.89
C ALA A 11 -7.33 -17.27 53.82
N SER A 12 -7.72 -16.13 53.30
CA SER A 12 -8.26 -15.03 54.10
C SER A 12 -9.43 -14.41 53.35
N ALA A 13 -10.62 -14.64 53.89
CA ALA A 13 -11.87 -14.01 53.53
C ALA A 13 -11.92 -12.57 54.04
N GLY A 14 -12.38 -11.66 53.24
CA GLY A 14 -12.74 -10.29 53.61
C GLY A 14 -13.94 -9.85 52.79
N VAL A 15 -15.12 -10.01 53.36
CA VAL A 15 -16.43 -9.53 52.88
C VAL A 15 -16.63 -8.08 53.30
N LEU A 16 -17.22 -7.28 52.39
CA LEU A 16 -18.22 -6.20 52.55
C LEU A 16 -17.99 -5.21 51.40
N GLY A 17 -18.86 -5.11 50.37
CA GLY A 17 -20.19 -4.50 50.44
C GLY A 17 -20.18 -3.30 49.54
N GLY A 18 -20.77 -3.41 48.34
CA GLY A 18 -21.01 -2.28 47.44
C GLY A 18 -21.89 -2.76 46.29
N ALA A 19 -23.19 -2.53 46.43
CA ALA A 19 -24.15 -2.74 45.35
C ALA A 19 -23.86 -1.73 44.24
N GLY A 20 -23.35 -2.17 43.11
CA GLY A 20 -23.20 -1.41 41.90
C GLY A 20 -23.87 -2.16 40.76
N ALA A 21 -24.89 -1.53 40.18
CA ALA A 21 -25.73 -2.04 39.13
C ALA A 21 -24.90 -2.64 37.98
N VAL A 22 -25.11 -3.89 37.64
CA VAL A 22 -24.74 -4.52 36.38
C VAL A 22 -25.60 -3.88 35.26
N ALA A 23 -25.09 -2.79 34.67
CA ALA A 23 -25.58 -2.38 33.37
C ALA A 23 -25.15 -3.46 32.40
N THR A 24 -26.06 -4.28 31.96
CA THR A 24 -25.93 -5.13 30.80
C THR A 24 -25.85 -4.21 29.59
N GLY A 25 -24.66 -3.70 29.33
CA GLY A 25 -24.33 -2.98 28.08
C GLY A 25 -24.36 -4.02 26.96
N ALA A 26 -25.46 -4.05 26.24
CA ALA A 26 -25.50 -4.67 24.93
C ALA A 26 -24.34 -4.08 24.13
N VAL A 27 -23.42 -4.92 23.69
CA VAL A 27 -22.42 -4.56 22.70
C VAL A 27 -23.19 -4.40 21.40
N PRO A 28 -23.36 -3.19 20.85
CA PRO A 28 -23.90 -3.07 19.51
C PRO A 28 -22.83 -3.65 18.59
N GLY A 29 -23.08 -4.84 18.07
CA GLY A 29 -22.38 -5.37 16.92
C GLY A 29 -22.71 -4.52 15.70
N GLY A 30 -22.07 -3.40 15.56
CA GLY A 30 -22.03 -2.62 14.36
C GLY A 30 -20.62 -2.77 13.81
N LEU A 31 -20.44 -3.66 12.84
CA LEU A 31 -19.37 -3.57 11.87
C LEU A 31 -19.73 -2.40 10.93
N GLY A 32 -19.84 -1.21 11.47
CA GLY A 32 -19.71 0.02 10.72
C GLY A 32 -18.21 0.24 10.61
N GLY A 33 -17.66 0.17 9.40
CA GLY A 33 -16.32 0.66 9.15
C GLY A 33 -16.28 2.13 9.53
N ASP A 34 -15.73 2.41 10.71
CA ASP A 34 -15.20 3.73 10.99
C ASP A 34 -14.12 3.93 9.93
N SER A 35 -14.39 4.81 8.97
CA SER A 35 -13.33 5.42 8.18
C SER A 35 -12.45 6.13 9.20
N VAL A 36 -11.48 5.42 9.75
CA VAL A 36 -10.37 6.03 10.47
C VAL A 36 -9.82 7.04 9.46
N ASP A 37 -9.85 8.32 9.83
CA ASP A 37 -9.18 9.36 9.08
C ASP A 37 -7.70 8.99 9.02
N ALA A 38 -7.32 8.21 8.01
CA ALA A 38 -5.93 7.85 7.78
C ALA A 38 -5.15 9.15 7.63
N GLU A 39 -4.07 9.31 8.39
CA GLU A 39 -3.25 10.50 8.28
C GLU A 39 -2.65 10.57 6.85
N PRO A 40 -2.51 11.78 6.29
CA PRO A 40 -1.82 11.95 5.02
C PRO A 40 -0.39 11.38 5.05
N ILE A 41 -0.03 10.67 4.02
CA ILE A 41 1.35 10.19 3.84
C ILE A 41 2.26 11.38 3.54
N ALA A 42 3.37 11.49 4.26
CA ALA A 42 4.37 12.52 3.99
C ALA A 42 4.99 12.31 2.60
N PRO A 43 5.07 13.35 1.75
CA PRO A 43 5.59 13.22 0.40
C PRO A 43 7.02 12.67 0.35
N THR A 44 7.31 11.92 -0.71
CA THR A 44 8.65 11.43 -1.06
C THR A 44 8.95 11.81 -2.51
N THR A 45 10.12 12.35 -2.79
CA THR A 45 10.55 12.67 -4.16
C THR A 45 11.39 11.52 -4.69
N LEU A 46 11.04 11.03 -5.88
CA LEU A 46 11.67 9.92 -6.56
C LEU A 46 12.21 10.36 -7.91
N ASP A 47 13.32 9.77 -8.34
CA ASP A 47 13.81 9.90 -9.71
C ASP A 47 12.91 9.12 -10.67
N THR A 48 12.57 9.73 -11.81
CA THR A 48 11.81 9.08 -12.88
C THR A 48 12.72 8.53 -13.96
N VAL A 49 12.30 7.41 -14.55
CA VAL A 49 13.04 6.73 -15.62
C VAL A 49 12.58 7.25 -16.98
N ASP A 50 13.53 7.48 -17.92
CA ASP A 50 13.22 7.84 -19.30
C ASP A 50 12.77 6.62 -20.10
N ALA A 51 11.45 6.46 -20.22
CA ALA A 51 10.78 5.33 -20.86
C ALA A 51 9.47 5.78 -21.55
N PRO A 52 8.81 4.94 -22.36
CA PRO A 52 7.49 5.28 -22.91
C PRO A 52 6.53 5.73 -21.80
N GLY A 53 5.75 6.81 -22.05
CA GLY A 53 4.85 7.41 -21.07
C GLY A 53 5.55 8.17 -19.93
N SER A 54 6.87 8.09 -19.81
CA SER A 54 7.68 8.68 -18.75
C SER A 54 8.88 9.45 -19.32
N ARG A 55 9.49 10.31 -18.51
CA ARG A 55 10.68 11.07 -18.86
C ARG A 55 11.61 11.21 -17.66
N SER A 56 12.90 11.36 -17.89
CA SER A 56 13.86 11.67 -16.82
C SER A 56 13.48 12.94 -16.07
N GLY A 57 13.66 12.94 -14.78
CA GLY A 57 13.34 14.04 -13.87
C GLY A 57 13.00 13.51 -12.49
N GLU A 58 12.09 14.18 -11.82
CA GLU A 58 11.63 13.82 -10.48
C GLU A 58 10.09 13.84 -10.42
N VAL A 59 9.54 13.02 -9.56
CA VAL A 59 8.12 13.03 -9.15
C VAL A 59 8.03 13.03 -7.64
N THR A 60 7.15 13.85 -7.08
CA THR A 60 6.84 13.84 -5.65
C THR A 60 5.51 13.14 -5.41
N LEU A 61 5.53 12.07 -4.60
CA LEU A 61 4.38 11.22 -4.31
C LEU A 61 4.08 11.17 -2.80
N PRO A 62 2.82 11.27 -2.38
CA PRO A 62 1.63 11.58 -3.18
C PRO A 62 1.72 12.94 -3.87
N ALA A 63 1.09 13.08 -5.05
CA ALA A 63 1.02 14.34 -5.75
C ALA A 63 0.17 15.38 -4.96
N ALA A 64 0.66 16.60 -4.84
CA ALA A 64 0.00 17.60 -4.02
C ALA A 64 -1.32 18.08 -4.64
N GLY A 65 -2.43 17.81 -3.97
CA GLY A 65 -3.77 18.24 -4.39
C GLY A 65 -4.38 17.40 -5.51
N GLU A 66 -3.76 16.28 -5.87
CA GLU A 66 -4.24 15.35 -6.89
C GLU A 66 -4.27 13.93 -6.34
N PRO A 67 -5.29 13.13 -6.66
CA PRO A 67 -5.28 11.71 -6.35
C PRO A 67 -4.08 11.02 -6.99
N THR A 68 -3.52 10.03 -6.31
CA THR A 68 -2.32 9.32 -6.76
C THR A 68 -2.58 7.82 -6.74
N PHE A 69 -2.23 7.15 -7.83
CA PHE A 69 -2.18 5.69 -7.89
C PHE A 69 -0.74 5.24 -8.04
N VAL A 70 -0.31 4.33 -7.17
CA VAL A 70 1.03 3.76 -7.16
C VAL A 70 0.92 2.25 -7.32
N ASP A 71 1.60 1.69 -8.33
CA ASP A 71 1.85 0.26 -8.46
C ASP A 71 3.33 -0.03 -8.17
N PHE A 72 3.61 -0.99 -7.30
CA PHE A 72 4.97 -1.42 -7.00
C PHE A 72 5.34 -2.66 -7.79
N PHE A 73 6.48 -2.61 -8.47
CA PHE A 73 6.99 -3.71 -9.28
C PHE A 73 8.50 -3.92 -9.09
N ALA A 74 9.03 -5.00 -9.68
CA ALA A 74 10.46 -5.20 -9.89
C ALA A 74 10.70 -5.94 -11.20
N THR A 75 11.85 -5.73 -11.81
CA THR A 75 12.19 -6.32 -13.13
C THR A 75 12.33 -7.84 -13.10
N TRP A 76 12.52 -8.45 -11.93
CA TRP A 76 12.62 -9.90 -11.68
C TRP A 76 11.29 -10.52 -11.20
N CYS A 77 10.21 -9.74 -11.13
CA CYS A 77 8.93 -10.16 -10.54
C CYS A 77 7.98 -10.69 -11.63
N ASP A 78 7.89 -12.00 -11.80
CA ASP A 78 6.98 -12.63 -12.78
C ASP A 78 5.50 -12.22 -12.61
N PRO A 79 4.92 -12.17 -11.37
CA PRO A 79 3.55 -11.70 -11.20
C PRO A 79 3.34 -10.22 -11.59
N CYS A 80 4.41 -9.40 -11.55
CA CYS A 80 4.34 -8.00 -12.00
C CYS A 80 4.20 -7.91 -13.53
N VAL A 81 4.80 -8.85 -14.27
CA VAL A 81 4.58 -8.98 -15.73
C VAL A 81 3.12 -9.32 -16.01
N ASP A 82 2.54 -10.28 -15.26
CA ASP A 82 1.13 -10.66 -15.40
C ASP A 82 0.17 -9.49 -15.08
N GLN A 83 0.61 -8.53 -14.25
CA GLN A 83 -0.17 -7.34 -13.87
C GLN A 83 -0.20 -6.27 -14.96
N MET A 84 0.83 -6.15 -15.81
CA MET A 84 0.99 -5.03 -16.75
C MET A 84 -0.20 -4.81 -17.69
N PRO A 85 -0.83 -5.83 -18.30
CA PRO A 85 -2.00 -5.61 -19.18
C PRO A 85 -3.18 -4.96 -18.46
N ALA A 86 -3.43 -5.34 -17.20
CA ALA A 86 -4.51 -4.76 -16.41
C ALA A 86 -4.19 -3.32 -15.96
N LEU A 87 -2.92 -3.00 -15.68
CA LEU A 87 -2.47 -1.63 -15.41
C LEU A 87 -2.64 -0.74 -16.65
N ALA A 88 -2.25 -1.21 -17.84
CA ALA A 88 -2.44 -0.48 -19.08
C ALA A 88 -3.92 -0.15 -19.32
N GLU A 89 -4.83 -1.14 -19.20
CA GLU A 89 -6.25 -0.92 -19.33
C GLU A 89 -6.81 0.03 -18.25
N ALA A 90 -6.36 -0.08 -16.99
CA ALA A 90 -6.78 0.83 -15.93
C ALA A 90 -6.29 2.27 -16.20
N ASN A 91 -5.05 2.44 -16.66
CA ASN A 91 -4.51 3.74 -17.05
C ASN A 91 -5.30 4.38 -18.21
N ASP A 92 -5.68 3.60 -19.22
CA ASP A 92 -6.51 4.08 -20.33
C ASP A 92 -7.89 4.57 -19.86
N ARG A 93 -8.45 3.97 -18.81
CA ARG A 93 -9.79 4.29 -18.29
C ARG A 93 -9.82 5.46 -17.32
N VAL A 94 -8.82 5.60 -16.48
CA VAL A 94 -8.83 6.55 -15.35
C VAL A 94 -7.52 7.30 -15.14
N GLY A 95 -6.48 7.04 -15.92
CA GLY A 95 -5.14 7.62 -15.71
C GLY A 95 -5.08 9.14 -15.87
N ASP A 96 -6.01 9.76 -16.58
CA ASP A 96 -6.12 11.22 -16.72
C ASP A 96 -6.74 11.91 -15.48
N ARG A 97 -7.26 11.13 -14.53
CA ARG A 97 -7.92 11.60 -13.30
C ARG A 97 -7.02 11.50 -12.07
N VAL A 98 -5.87 10.84 -12.17
CA VAL A 98 -4.93 10.59 -11.08
C VAL A 98 -3.48 10.76 -11.57
N THR A 99 -2.55 10.99 -10.66
CA THR A 99 -1.14 10.73 -10.95
C THR A 99 -0.93 9.22 -10.93
N PHE A 100 -0.89 8.60 -12.13
CA PHE A 100 -0.72 7.16 -12.31
C PHE A 100 0.76 6.83 -12.47
N VAL A 101 1.35 6.03 -11.58
CA VAL A 101 2.79 5.75 -11.56
C VAL A 101 3.09 4.32 -11.12
N SER A 102 4.02 3.67 -11.82
CA SER A 102 4.65 2.44 -11.32
C SER A 102 6.02 2.75 -10.71
N VAL A 103 6.33 2.12 -9.58
CA VAL A 103 7.52 2.40 -8.78
C VAL A 103 8.28 1.10 -8.52
N THR A 104 9.57 1.08 -8.86
CA THR A 104 10.47 0.00 -8.43
C THR A 104 11.29 0.43 -7.22
N THR A 105 11.55 -0.54 -6.30
CA THR A 105 12.46 -0.34 -5.17
C THR A 105 13.86 -0.90 -5.45
N GLU A 106 14.15 -1.28 -6.70
CA GLU A 106 15.48 -1.74 -7.09
C GLU A 106 16.50 -0.58 -7.03
N ASP A 107 17.74 -0.91 -6.77
CA ASP A 107 18.85 0.03 -6.70
C ASP A 107 19.24 0.51 -8.12
N VAL A 108 18.35 1.33 -8.71
CA VAL A 108 18.52 1.89 -10.05
C VAL A 108 19.63 2.91 -10.05
N GLY A 109 20.57 2.75 -10.98
CA GLY A 109 21.81 3.53 -11.03
C GLY A 109 22.97 2.86 -10.25
N GLY A 110 22.67 1.86 -9.43
CA GLY A 110 23.64 1.02 -8.74
C GLY A 110 23.70 -0.40 -9.34
N SER A 111 23.00 -1.36 -8.72
CA SER A 111 22.99 -2.76 -9.16
C SER A 111 22.08 -3.01 -10.38
N VAL A 112 21.06 -2.17 -10.59
CA VAL A 112 20.16 -2.20 -11.75
C VAL A 112 20.38 -0.93 -12.56
N THR A 113 20.58 -1.07 -13.87
CA THR A 113 20.73 0.11 -14.74
C THR A 113 19.36 0.69 -15.10
N GLU A 114 19.29 2.00 -15.30
CA GLU A 114 18.08 2.65 -15.83
C GLU A 114 17.67 2.05 -17.19
N ALA A 115 18.65 1.69 -18.02
CA ALA A 115 18.41 1.02 -19.29
C ALA A 115 17.72 -0.35 -19.13
N ALA A 116 18.04 -1.11 -18.08
CA ALA A 116 17.40 -2.38 -17.80
C ALA A 116 15.93 -2.20 -17.38
N VAL A 117 15.64 -1.19 -16.55
CA VAL A 117 14.26 -0.84 -16.19
C VAL A 117 13.47 -0.40 -17.42
N ARG A 118 14.07 0.45 -18.25
CA ARG A 118 13.47 0.91 -19.52
C ARG A 118 13.19 -0.25 -20.47
N GLU A 119 14.13 -1.18 -20.65
CA GLU A 119 13.96 -2.35 -21.52
C GLU A 119 12.79 -3.23 -21.02
N TRP A 120 12.76 -3.53 -19.71
CA TRP A 120 11.66 -4.25 -19.09
C TRP A 120 10.32 -3.55 -19.30
N TRP A 121 10.30 -2.21 -19.15
CA TRP A 121 9.10 -1.37 -19.33
C TRP A 121 8.55 -1.46 -20.75
N ILE A 122 9.44 -1.40 -21.77
CA ILE A 122 9.10 -1.52 -23.17
C ILE A 122 8.59 -2.94 -23.49
N ASP A 123 9.28 -3.96 -22.97
CA ASP A 123 8.96 -5.38 -23.23
C ASP A 123 7.60 -5.77 -22.63
N ASN A 124 7.10 -5.01 -21.66
CA ASN A 124 5.81 -5.23 -21.01
C ASN A 124 4.77 -4.14 -21.31
N ASP A 125 4.93 -3.42 -22.43
CA ASP A 125 3.98 -2.42 -22.94
C ASP A 125 3.64 -1.29 -21.94
N GLY A 126 4.57 -0.90 -21.08
CA GLY A 126 4.41 0.23 -20.16
C GLY A 126 4.39 1.56 -20.92
N ASP A 127 3.38 2.40 -20.68
CA ASP A 127 3.22 3.72 -21.32
C ASP A 127 2.61 4.77 -20.37
N TRP A 128 3.12 4.81 -19.13
CA TRP A 128 2.80 5.81 -18.11
C TRP A 128 4.05 6.14 -17.29
N LEU A 129 3.90 6.95 -16.23
CA LEU A 129 5.03 7.37 -15.41
C LEU A 129 5.66 6.17 -14.68
N VAL A 130 6.99 6.05 -14.75
CA VAL A 130 7.77 5.06 -14.02
C VAL A 130 8.88 5.73 -13.22
N ALA A 131 9.04 5.34 -11.94
CA ALA A 131 9.98 5.94 -11.00
C ALA A 131 10.73 4.88 -10.18
N ALA A 132 11.83 5.30 -9.54
CA ALA A 132 12.67 4.47 -8.69
C ALA A 132 12.69 4.99 -7.24
N ASP A 133 12.23 4.18 -6.30
CA ASP A 133 12.33 4.39 -4.85
C ASP A 133 13.52 3.60 -4.29
N VAL A 134 14.74 4.01 -4.67
CA VAL A 134 15.98 3.27 -4.33
C VAL A 134 16.24 3.16 -2.84
N THR A 135 15.61 4.00 -2.04
CA THR A 135 15.70 3.96 -0.57
C THR A 135 14.58 3.15 0.07
N ALA A 136 13.59 2.71 -0.72
CA ALA A 136 12.35 2.09 -0.28
C ALA A 136 11.57 2.95 0.75
N GLU A 137 11.76 4.26 0.73
CA GLU A 137 11.10 5.18 1.67
C GLU A 137 9.60 5.28 1.40
N LEU A 138 9.21 5.47 0.14
CA LEU A 138 7.80 5.51 -0.25
C LEU A 138 7.14 4.15 -0.02
N ALA A 139 7.81 3.06 -0.42
CA ALA A 139 7.33 1.70 -0.21
C ALA A 139 7.04 1.41 1.26
N ALA A 140 7.95 1.83 2.16
CA ALA A 140 7.75 1.69 3.61
C ALA A 140 6.58 2.52 4.13
N LYS A 141 6.43 3.77 3.67
CA LYS A 141 5.31 4.66 4.04
C LYS A 141 3.96 4.10 3.58
N LEU A 142 3.91 3.47 2.41
CA LEU A 142 2.70 2.88 1.84
C LEU A 142 2.44 1.44 2.30
N GLY A 143 3.33 0.88 3.15
CA GLY A 143 3.14 -0.45 3.72
C GLY A 143 3.34 -1.60 2.73
N MET A 144 4.12 -1.38 1.65
CA MET A 144 4.42 -2.41 0.65
C MET A 144 5.13 -3.59 1.31
N GLY A 145 4.51 -4.77 1.26
CA GLY A 145 5.03 -6.01 1.87
C GLY A 145 5.25 -7.14 0.86
N ALA A 146 4.77 -7.00 -0.35
CA ALA A 146 4.86 -7.98 -1.43
C ALA A 146 4.85 -7.28 -2.79
N LEU A 147 5.09 -8.03 -3.88
CA LEU A 147 5.00 -7.54 -5.26
C LEU A 147 4.09 -8.47 -6.08
N PRO A 148 3.26 -7.90 -6.98
CA PRO A 148 2.96 -6.47 -7.05
C PRO A 148 2.11 -5.98 -5.87
N THR A 149 2.10 -4.68 -5.59
CA THR A 149 1.20 -4.04 -4.64
C THR A 149 0.69 -2.74 -5.25
N ALA A 150 -0.61 -2.55 -5.24
CA ALA A 150 -1.26 -1.35 -5.74
C ALA A 150 -1.84 -0.52 -4.58
N VAL A 151 -1.70 0.81 -4.65
CA VAL A 151 -2.16 1.74 -3.63
C VAL A 151 -2.81 2.95 -4.29
N ALA A 152 -4.02 3.31 -3.86
CA ALA A 152 -4.70 4.53 -4.27
C ALA A 152 -4.80 5.52 -3.10
N LEU A 153 -4.38 6.76 -3.35
CA LEU A 153 -4.38 7.84 -2.37
C LEU A 153 -5.25 9.00 -2.86
N ASP A 154 -6.00 9.61 -1.96
CA ASP A 154 -6.80 10.80 -2.26
C ASP A 154 -5.94 12.05 -2.47
N ALA A 155 -6.56 13.14 -2.91
CA ALA A 155 -5.89 14.44 -3.14
C ALA A 155 -5.25 15.05 -1.88
N ALA A 156 -5.60 14.54 -0.70
CA ALA A 156 -4.96 14.91 0.57
C ALA A 156 -3.79 13.97 0.94
N GLY A 157 -3.48 12.97 0.11
CA GLY A 157 -2.42 12.00 0.34
C GLY A 157 -2.78 10.90 1.35
N ARG A 158 -4.06 10.61 1.56
CA ARG A 158 -4.51 9.53 2.43
C ARG A 158 -4.76 8.27 1.63
N ILE A 159 -4.29 7.12 2.14
CA ILE A 159 -4.56 5.83 1.52
C ILE A 159 -6.06 5.55 1.61
N ARG A 160 -6.69 5.31 0.46
CA ARG A 160 -8.10 4.97 0.31
C ARG A 160 -8.30 3.51 -0.05
N TRP A 161 -7.34 2.95 -0.76
CA TRP A 161 -7.31 1.54 -1.14
C TRP A 161 -5.87 1.05 -1.24
N SER A 162 -5.63 -0.19 -0.86
CA SER A 162 -4.34 -0.87 -1.04
C SER A 162 -4.56 -2.37 -1.07
N ASP A 163 -3.99 -3.05 -2.05
CA ASP A 163 -4.02 -4.50 -2.14
C ASP A 163 -2.76 -5.05 -2.82
N SER A 164 -2.44 -6.31 -2.54
CA SER A 164 -1.26 -7.00 -3.06
C SER A 164 -1.65 -8.22 -3.87
N GLY A 165 -0.90 -8.49 -4.92
CA GLY A 165 -1.15 -9.57 -5.87
C GLY A 165 -1.59 -9.04 -7.22
N VAL A 166 -1.92 -9.96 -8.13
CA VAL A 166 -2.37 -9.62 -9.49
C VAL A 166 -3.87 -9.33 -9.47
N HIS A 167 -4.25 -8.18 -10.00
CA HIS A 167 -5.62 -7.69 -10.07
C HIS A 167 -6.08 -7.58 -11.52
N SER A 168 -7.38 -7.71 -11.75
CA SER A 168 -8.01 -7.32 -13.00
C SER A 168 -8.07 -5.79 -13.16
N ALA A 169 -8.23 -5.31 -14.39
CA ALA A 169 -8.40 -3.88 -14.64
C ALA A 169 -9.62 -3.28 -13.91
N ASP A 170 -10.71 -4.05 -13.77
CA ASP A 170 -11.90 -3.61 -13.04
C ASP A 170 -11.60 -3.42 -11.55
N GLU A 171 -10.88 -4.35 -10.90
CA GLU A 171 -10.47 -4.23 -9.49
C GLU A 171 -9.55 -3.03 -9.27
N LEU A 172 -8.60 -2.77 -10.19
CA LEU A 172 -7.72 -1.60 -10.11
C LEU A 172 -8.53 -0.31 -10.26
N VAL A 173 -9.42 -0.23 -11.23
CA VAL A 173 -10.26 0.96 -11.45
C VAL A 173 -11.16 1.20 -10.23
N ASP A 174 -11.83 0.17 -9.71
CA ASP A 174 -12.66 0.28 -8.51
C ASP A 174 -11.83 0.79 -7.31
N GLY A 175 -10.61 0.28 -7.14
CA GLY A 175 -9.68 0.74 -6.12
C GLY A 175 -9.29 2.22 -6.30
N ILE A 176 -8.95 2.63 -7.53
CA ILE A 176 -8.59 4.01 -7.85
C ILE A 176 -9.77 4.96 -7.62
N GLU A 177 -10.99 4.55 -7.97
CA GLU A 177 -12.19 5.38 -7.81
C GLU A 177 -12.47 5.71 -6.35
N THR A 178 -12.07 4.88 -5.39
CA THR A 178 -12.19 5.22 -3.95
C THR A 178 -11.37 6.44 -3.55
N ALA A 179 -10.35 6.79 -4.31
CA ALA A 179 -9.47 7.94 -4.06
C ALA A 179 -9.95 9.24 -4.77
N LEU A 180 -10.95 9.13 -5.64
CA LEU A 180 -11.51 10.25 -6.41
C LEU A 180 -12.70 10.94 -5.70
N ASP A 181 -13.22 10.33 -4.62
CA ASP A 181 -14.41 10.78 -3.87
C ASP A 181 -14.09 11.87 -2.81
#